data_81546619ef3f596728f71297dfec6b51
#
_entry.id   81546619ef3f596728f71297dfec6b51
#
_cell.length_a   1.000
_cell.length_b   1.000
_cell.length_c   1.000
_cell.angle_alpha   90.00
_cell.angle_beta   90.00
_cell.angle_gamma   90.00
#
_symmetry.space_group_name_H-M   'P 1'
#
loop_
_entity.id
_entity.type
_entity.pdbx_description
1 polymer ?
#
loop_
_entity_poly.entity_id
_entity_poly.type
_entity_poly.pdbx_seq_one_letter_code
_entity_poly.pdbx_strand_id
1 'polypeptide(L)'
;NLMKQSGSFRENEVVDERLMDSGELEKERGITILAKPASINWKESRINIIDTPGHRDFAAEVERVLSMADGALLLIDSAEGVMPQTKFVLSKALKQGLKPIVVINKLDKADQRANEVLDETFDLFVSLDANEEQLDFPVLYASGRSGWADKEVDGPRENLNPLLDLIIDHVKP
;
A
#
# COMPACT_ATOMS: atom_id res chain seq x y z
N ASN A 1 -11.35 4.42 0.78
CA ASN A 1 -11.14 5.85 1.11
C ASN A 1 -10.29 6.59 0.07
N LEU A 2 -9.16 6.01 -0.42
CA LEU A 2 -8.27 6.67 -1.39
C LEU A 2 -9.01 7.14 -2.65
N MET A 3 -9.73 6.23 -3.31
CA MET A 3 -10.53 6.55 -4.51
C MET A 3 -11.65 7.56 -4.23
N LYS A 4 -12.21 7.55 -3.03
CA LYS A 4 -13.25 8.48 -2.60
C LYS A 4 -12.70 9.91 -2.42
N GLN A 5 -11.53 10.04 -1.80
CA GLN A 5 -10.89 11.33 -1.55
C GLN A 5 -10.21 11.92 -2.80
N SER A 6 -9.84 11.11 -3.78
CA SER A 6 -9.31 11.58 -5.07
C SER A 6 -10.37 12.18 -6.01
N GLY A 7 -11.64 12.24 -5.59
CA GLY A 7 -12.74 12.77 -6.41
C GLY A 7 -13.20 11.85 -7.54
N SER A 8 -12.83 10.56 -7.49
CA SER A 8 -13.22 9.58 -8.51
C SER A 8 -14.70 9.19 -8.50
N PHE A 9 -15.44 9.58 -7.47
CA PHE A 9 -16.88 9.34 -7.32
C PHE A 9 -17.66 10.64 -7.17
N ARG A 10 -18.95 10.63 -7.58
CA ARG A 10 -19.87 11.73 -7.33
C ARG A 10 -20.22 11.81 -5.85
N GLU A 11 -20.46 13.02 -5.32
CA GLU A 11 -20.72 13.27 -3.88
C GLU A 11 -21.84 12.41 -3.25
N ASN A 12 -22.77 11.87 -4.04
CA ASN A 12 -23.91 11.08 -3.58
C ASN A 12 -23.83 9.59 -4.00
N GLU A 13 -22.69 9.11 -4.48
CA GLU A 13 -22.54 7.72 -4.91
C GLU A 13 -22.27 6.82 -3.70
N VAL A 14 -23.11 5.81 -3.50
CA VAL A 14 -22.90 4.79 -2.47
C VAL A 14 -21.77 3.87 -2.94
N VAL A 15 -20.59 4.03 -2.36
CA VAL A 15 -19.42 3.23 -2.67
C VAL A 15 -19.36 2.04 -1.73
N ASP A 16 -19.37 0.83 -2.29
CA ASP A 16 -19.21 -0.42 -1.55
C ASP A 16 -17.84 -0.44 -0.85
N GLU A 17 -17.76 -0.92 0.38
CA GLU A 17 -16.51 -0.95 1.19
C GLU A 17 -15.39 -1.76 0.52
N ARG A 18 -15.73 -2.69 -0.36
CA ARG A 18 -14.80 -3.55 -1.12
C ARG A 18 -14.99 -3.40 -2.62
N LEU A 19 -15.00 -2.17 -3.10
CA LEU A 19 -15.22 -1.85 -4.52
C LEU A 19 -14.32 -2.65 -5.47
N MET A 20 -13.08 -2.91 -5.08
CA MET A 20 -12.11 -3.63 -5.88
C MET A 20 -12.30 -5.16 -5.83
N ASP A 21 -12.80 -5.72 -4.72
CA ASP A 21 -13.03 -7.15 -4.54
C ASP A 21 -14.46 -7.56 -4.98
N SER A 22 -14.73 -7.51 -6.28
CA SER A 22 -16.07 -7.75 -6.85
C SER A 22 -16.39 -9.22 -7.12
N GLY A 23 -15.40 -10.12 -7.10
CA GLY A 23 -15.59 -11.56 -7.31
C GLY A 23 -16.33 -12.24 -6.15
N GLU A 24 -17.22 -13.21 -6.47
CA GLU A 24 -17.97 -13.95 -5.43
C GLU A 24 -17.04 -14.64 -4.41
N LEU A 25 -15.99 -15.31 -4.89
CA LEU A 25 -14.99 -15.97 -4.04
C LEU A 25 -14.16 -14.98 -3.21
N GLU A 26 -13.86 -13.81 -3.74
CA GLU A 26 -13.14 -12.75 -3.02
C GLU A 26 -14.00 -12.19 -1.89
N LYS A 27 -15.29 -11.99 -2.14
CA LYS A 27 -16.27 -11.56 -1.12
C LYS A 27 -16.46 -12.59 -0.03
N GLU A 28 -16.55 -13.87 -0.40
CA GLU A 28 -16.72 -14.99 0.55
C GLU A 28 -15.49 -15.19 1.42
N ARG A 29 -14.29 -15.17 0.82
CA ARG A 29 -13.02 -15.42 1.53
C ARG A 29 -12.43 -14.16 2.17
N GLY A 30 -12.87 -12.99 1.74
CA GLY A 30 -12.38 -11.70 2.23
C GLY A 30 -10.93 -11.39 1.83
N ILE A 31 -10.45 -11.95 0.73
CA ILE A 31 -9.10 -11.76 0.19
C ILE A 31 -9.15 -11.42 -1.30
N THR A 32 -8.20 -10.62 -1.78
CA THR A 32 -8.01 -10.37 -3.20
C THR A 32 -7.37 -11.59 -3.87
N ILE A 33 -8.00 -12.09 -4.95
CA ILE A 33 -7.51 -13.24 -5.73
C ILE A 33 -6.86 -12.78 -7.03
N LEU A 34 -7.53 -11.87 -7.75
CA LEU A 34 -7.03 -11.32 -9.01
C LEU A 34 -6.65 -9.85 -8.83
N ALA A 35 -5.55 -9.46 -9.43
CA ALA A 35 -5.13 -8.07 -9.48
C ALA A 35 -6.14 -7.22 -10.25
N LYS A 36 -6.51 -6.07 -9.70
CA LYS A 36 -7.52 -5.18 -10.27
C LYS A 36 -6.97 -3.78 -10.46
N PRO A 37 -7.03 -3.25 -11.68
CA PRO A 37 -6.62 -1.89 -11.95
C PRO A 37 -7.72 -0.90 -11.57
N ALA A 38 -7.31 0.23 -11.01
CA ALA A 38 -8.12 1.42 -10.84
C ALA A 38 -7.30 2.64 -11.23
N SER A 39 -7.96 3.71 -11.66
CA SER A 39 -7.29 4.97 -12.00
C SER A 39 -7.90 6.10 -11.22
N ILE A 40 -7.05 6.97 -10.69
CA ILE A 40 -7.46 8.20 -10.02
C ILE A 40 -6.69 9.37 -10.62
N ASN A 41 -7.28 10.55 -10.58
CA ASN A 41 -6.60 11.79 -10.93
C ASN A 41 -6.28 12.54 -9.64
N TRP A 42 -5.03 12.98 -9.52
CA TRP A 42 -4.60 13.79 -8.39
C TRP A 42 -3.72 14.93 -8.89
N LYS A 43 -4.15 16.17 -8.65
CA LYS A 43 -3.53 17.36 -9.25
C LYS A 43 -3.49 17.19 -10.78
N GLU A 44 -2.35 17.35 -11.42
CA GLU A 44 -2.18 17.21 -12.87
C GLU A 44 -1.75 15.78 -13.29
N SER A 45 -1.68 14.85 -12.35
CA SER A 45 -1.21 13.49 -12.57
C SER A 45 -2.33 12.47 -12.55
N ARG A 46 -2.20 11.44 -13.39
CA ARG A 46 -3.03 10.25 -13.36
C ARG A 46 -2.27 9.12 -12.68
N ILE A 47 -2.84 8.59 -11.60
CA ILE A 47 -2.27 7.48 -10.85
C ILE A 47 -3.07 6.22 -11.18
N ASN A 48 -2.40 5.22 -11.75
CA ASN A 48 -2.97 3.90 -11.98
C ASN A 48 -2.60 3.01 -10.79
N ILE A 49 -3.59 2.51 -10.10
CA ILE A 49 -3.43 1.66 -8.92
C ILE A 49 -3.77 0.23 -9.33
N ILE A 50 -2.89 -0.71 -8.99
CA ILE A 50 -3.15 -2.13 -9.18
C ILE A 50 -3.15 -2.77 -7.80
N ASP A 51 -4.33 -3.20 -7.35
CA ASP A 51 -4.45 -3.96 -6.10
C ASP A 51 -4.01 -5.40 -6.36
N THR A 52 -3.04 -5.88 -5.57
CA THR A 52 -2.41 -7.18 -5.76
C THR A 52 -2.81 -8.15 -4.67
N PRO A 53 -3.01 -9.45 -4.98
CA PRO A 53 -3.16 -10.46 -3.96
C PRO A 53 -1.89 -10.54 -3.10
N GLY A 54 -2.05 -10.70 -1.78
CA GLY A 54 -0.93 -10.87 -0.84
C GLY A 54 -0.55 -12.32 -0.58
N HIS A 55 -1.36 -13.28 -1.04
CA HIS A 55 -1.18 -14.69 -0.72
C HIS A 55 -0.19 -15.38 -1.66
N ARG A 56 0.66 -16.28 -1.09
CA ARG A 56 1.69 -17.02 -1.85
C ARG A 56 1.15 -17.85 -3.01
N ASP A 57 -0.07 -18.34 -2.89
CA ASP A 57 -0.73 -19.15 -3.93
C ASP A 57 -0.92 -18.37 -5.24
N PHE A 58 -0.85 -17.03 -5.17
CA PHE A 58 -0.98 -16.12 -6.32
C PHE A 58 0.35 -15.47 -6.74
N ALA A 59 1.48 -16.17 -6.50
CA ALA A 59 2.82 -15.66 -6.78
C ALA A 59 3.02 -15.17 -8.23
N ALA A 60 2.50 -15.92 -9.20
CA ALA A 60 2.60 -15.56 -10.62
C ALA A 60 1.85 -14.25 -10.93
N GLU A 61 0.69 -14.02 -10.30
CA GLU A 61 -0.06 -12.78 -10.46
C GLU A 61 0.69 -11.60 -9.84
N VAL A 62 1.28 -11.79 -8.66
CA VAL A 62 2.11 -10.76 -8.01
C VAL A 62 3.30 -10.38 -8.89
N GLU A 63 4.04 -11.35 -9.42
CA GLU A 63 5.18 -11.10 -10.31
C GLU A 63 4.77 -10.37 -11.59
N ARG A 64 3.67 -10.77 -12.19
CA ARG A 64 3.13 -10.13 -13.39
C ARG A 64 2.78 -8.66 -13.15
N VAL A 65 2.12 -8.37 -12.04
CA VAL A 65 1.74 -7.00 -11.68
C VAL A 65 2.96 -6.14 -11.40
N LEU A 66 3.89 -6.63 -10.58
CA LEU A 66 5.09 -5.89 -10.23
C LEU A 66 5.94 -5.55 -11.47
N SER A 67 5.95 -6.41 -12.50
CA SER A 67 6.69 -6.14 -13.75
C SER A 67 6.11 -5.00 -14.59
N MET A 68 4.90 -4.55 -14.29
CA MET A 68 4.22 -3.46 -14.99
C MET A 68 4.14 -2.18 -14.13
N ALA A 69 4.63 -2.22 -12.90
CA ALA A 69 4.51 -1.13 -11.96
C ALA A 69 5.76 -0.24 -11.97
N ASP A 70 5.56 1.06 -11.86
CA ASP A 70 6.63 2.06 -11.70
C ASP A 70 7.04 2.25 -10.23
N GLY A 71 6.17 1.85 -9.31
CA GLY A 71 6.41 1.91 -7.86
C GLY A 71 5.54 0.93 -7.10
N ALA A 72 5.80 0.76 -5.82
CA ALA A 72 5.05 -0.14 -4.95
C ALA A 72 4.71 0.55 -3.61
N LEU A 73 3.47 0.38 -3.17
CA LEU A 73 3.06 0.70 -1.81
C LEU A 73 3.11 -0.58 -0.97
N LEU A 74 4.00 -0.62 0.00
CA LEU A 74 4.10 -1.73 0.95
C LEU A 74 3.27 -1.42 2.18
N LEU A 75 2.11 -2.05 2.30
CA LEU A 75 1.21 -1.89 3.44
C LEU A 75 1.57 -2.89 4.54
N ILE A 76 1.85 -2.39 5.74
CA ILE A 76 2.19 -3.20 6.91
C ILE A 76 1.22 -2.87 8.05
N ASP A 77 0.65 -3.89 8.67
CA ASP A 77 -0.22 -3.73 9.83
C ASP A 77 0.59 -3.28 11.04
N SER A 78 0.19 -2.16 11.67
CA SER A 78 0.91 -1.57 12.81
C SER A 78 0.92 -2.42 14.08
N ALA A 79 0.05 -3.41 14.19
CA ALA A 79 0.00 -4.33 15.32
C ALA A 79 0.71 -5.67 14.99
N GLU A 80 0.42 -6.24 13.83
CA GLU A 80 0.98 -7.55 13.43
C GLU A 80 2.44 -7.45 12.95
N GLY A 81 2.81 -6.33 12.33
CA GLY A 81 4.16 -6.13 11.79
C GLY A 81 4.42 -6.90 10.50
N VAL A 82 5.66 -7.29 10.30
CA VAL A 82 6.13 -7.96 9.09
C VAL A 82 5.67 -9.42 9.06
N MET A 83 4.88 -9.77 8.06
CA MET A 83 4.34 -11.11 7.83
C MET A 83 5.12 -11.85 6.71
N PRO A 84 5.04 -13.20 6.64
CA PRO A 84 5.69 -13.96 5.57
C PRO A 84 5.29 -13.53 4.16
N GLN A 85 4.04 -13.10 3.97
CA GLN A 85 3.55 -12.56 2.71
C GLN A 85 4.22 -11.23 2.36
N THR A 86 4.40 -10.35 3.35
CA THR A 86 5.14 -9.09 3.20
C THR A 86 6.55 -9.34 2.69
N LYS A 87 7.27 -10.28 3.32
CA LYS A 87 8.62 -10.68 2.89
C LYS A 87 8.64 -11.19 1.46
N PHE A 88 7.67 -12.02 1.08
CA PHE A 88 7.58 -12.58 -0.26
C PHE A 88 7.39 -11.47 -1.32
N VAL A 89 6.39 -10.61 -1.15
CA VAL A 89 6.07 -9.54 -2.11
C VAL A 89 7.21 -8.52 -2.19
N LEU A 90 7.76 -8.11 -1.05
CA LEU A 90 8.89 -7.18 -1.00
C LEU A 90 10.12 -7.73 -1.71
N SER A 91 10.47 -9.01 -1.47
CA SER A 91 11.59 -9.66 -2.18
C SER A 91 11.44 -9.59 -3.71
N LYS A 92 10.22 -9.74 -4.22
CA LYS A 92 9.95 -9.65 -5.66
C LYS A 92 10.06 -8.20 -6.16
N ALA A 93 9.51 -7.25 -5.43
CA ALA A 93 9.57 -5.83 -5.77
C ALA A 93 11.02 -5.31 -5.82
N LEU A 94 11.84 -5.62 -4.80
CA LEU A 94 13.24 -5.21 -4.74
C LEU A 94 14.07 -5.79 -5.88
N LYS A 95 13.87 -7.07 -6.23
CA LYS A 95 14.56 -7.73 -7.35
C LYS A 95 14.23 -7.12 -8.71
N GLN A 96 13.06 -6.51 -8.85
CA GLN A 96 12.67 -5.77 -10.05
C GLN A 96 13.14 -4.30 -10.05
N GLY A 97 13.88 -3.89 -9.02
CA GLY A 97 14.42 -2.55 -8.91
C GLY A 97 13.39 -1.51 -8.46
N LEU A 98 12.21 -1.91 -8.01
CA LEU A 98 11.22 -0.97 -7.49
C LEU A 98 11.71 -0.33 -6.19
N LYS A 99 11.33 0.94 -6.00
CA LYS A 99 11.58 1.72 -4.79
C LYS A 99 10.27 1.82 -4.00
N PRO A 100 10.05 0.96 -2.98
CA PRO A 100 8.78 0.94 -2.25
C PRO A 100 8.57 2.21 -1.41
N ILE A 101 7.30 2.61 -1.31
CA ILE A 101 6.81 3.50 -0.25
C ILE A 101 6.25 2.60 0.85
N VAL A 102 6.73 2.74 2.08
CA VAL A 102 6.23 1.98 3.22
C VAL A 102 5.06 2.73 3.86
N VAL A 103 3.95 2.04 4.06
CA VAL A 103 2.78 2.57 4.76
C VAL A 103 2.45 1.67 5.94
N ILE A 104 2.73 2.15 7.15
CA ILE A 104 2.35 1.49 8.39
C ILE A 104 0.89 1.82 8.65
N ASN A 105 0.02 0.85 8.41
CA ASN A 105 -1.43 1.00 8.37
C ASN A 105 -2.09 0.47 9.64
N LYS A 106 -3.36 0.82 9.82
CA LYS A 106 -4.19 0.43 10.96
C LYS A 106 -3.75 1.05 12.28
N LEU A 107 -3.24 2.30 12.26
CA LEU A 107 -2.90 3.03 13.48
C LEU A 107 -4.10 3.34 14.39
N ASP A 108 -5.30 3.08 13.92
CA ASP A 108 -6.53 3.15 14.71
C ASP A 108 -6.71 1.96 15.68
N LYS A 109 -5.87 0.92 15.59
CA LYS A 109 -5.86 -0.19 16.55
C LYS A 109 -5.25 0.23 17.89
N ALA A 110 -5.82 -0.28 19.00
CA ALA A 110 -5.34 0.01 20.36
C ALA A 110 -3.98 -0.66 20.67
N ASP A 111 -3.66 -1.76 20.01
CA ASP A 111 -2.45 -2.57 20.18
C ASP A 111 -1.36 -2.25 19.13
N GLN A 112 -1.48 -1.10 18.46
CA GLN A 112 -0.48 -0.64 17.50
C GLN A 112 0.89 -0.42 18.17
N ARG A 113 1.96 -0.79 17.45
CA ARG A 113 3.37 -0.64 17.83
C ARG A 113 4.20 -0.13 16.65
N ALA A 114 3.75 0.97 16.07
CA ALA A 114 4.23 1.48 14.78
C ALA A 114 5.75 1.67 14.69
N ASN A 115 6.40 2.15 15.78
CA ASN A 115 7.85 2.35 15.79
C ASN A 115 8.61 1.02 15.72
N GLU A 116 8.19 0.01 16.47
CA GLU A 116 8.78 -1.33 16.41
C GLU A 116 8.59 -1.97 15.04
N VAL A 117 7.40 -1.78 14.45
CA VAL A 117 7.10 -2.28 13.10
C VAL A 117 7.93 -1.59 12.04
N LEU A 118 8.28 -0.32 12.21
CA LEU A 118 9.20 0.37 11.31
C LEU A 118 10.61 -0.25 11.39
N ASP A 119 11.10 -0.52 12.58
CA ASP A 119 12.41 -1.18 12.78
C ASP A 119 12.42 -2.58 12.17
N GLU A 120 11.38 -3.39 12.41
CA GLU A 120 11.20 -4.71 11.78
C GLU A 120 11.19 -4.62 10.25
N THR A 121 10.58 -3.58 9.70
CA THR A 121 10.51 -3.34 8.27
C THR A 121 11.88 -3.01 7.70
N PHE A 122 12.62 -2.13 8.36
CA PHE A 122 13.99 -1.80 7.96
C PHE A 122 14.90 -3.05 7.97
N ASP A 123 14.86 -3.85 9.03
CA ASP A 123 15.59 -5.10 9.14
C ASP A 123 15.21 -6.08 8.02
N LEU A 124 13.94 -6.11 7.62
CA LEU A 124 13.49 -6.91 6.49
C LEU A 124 14.14 -6.45 5.18
N PHE A 125 14.18 -5.15 4.88
CA PHE A 125 14.83 -4.62 3.68
C PHE A 125 16.32 -5.00 3.66
N VAL A 126 17.03 -4.84 4.78
CA VAL A 126 18.43 -5.24 4.92
C VAL A 126 18.60 -6.76 4.67
N SER A 127 17.73 -7.58 5.25
CA SER A 127 17.77 -9.05 5.10
C SER A 127 17.50 -9.53 3.66
N LEU A 128 16.92 -8.67 2.83
CA LEU A 128 16.61 -8.93 1.43
C LEU A 128 17.63 -8.29 0.47
N ASP A 129 18.78 -7.84 0.98
CA ASP A 129 19.85 -7.21 0.21
C ASP A 129 19.40 -5.97 -0.57
N ALA A 130 18.50 -5.16 0.02
CA ALA A 130 18.08 -3.88 -0.54
C ALA A 130 19.29 -2.95 -0.73
N ASN A 131 19.36 -2.26 -1.87
CA ASN A 131 20.41 -1.28 -2.13
C ASN A 131 20.16 0.04 -1.35
N GLU A 132 21.14 0.96 -1.37
CA GLU A 132 21.07 2.22 -0.62
C GLU A 132 19.83 3.05 -1.00
N GLU A 133 19.46 3.11 -2.28
CA GLU A 133 18.27 3.85 -2.73
C GLU A 133 16.96 3.19 -2.27
N GLN A 134 16.93 1.87 -2.14
CA GLN A 134 15.80 1.12 -1.64
C GLN A 134 15.69 1.18 -0.11
N LEU A 135 16.81 1.32 0.61
CA LEU A 135 16.84 1.50 2.05
C LEU A 135 16.41 2.91 2.49
N ASP A 136 16.53 3.90 1.59
CA ASP A 136 16.03 5.28 1.79
C ASP A 136 14.54 5.37 1.43
N PHE A 137 13.75 4.40 1.86
CA PHE A 137 12.32 4.38 1.58
C PHE A 137 11.55 5.41 2.40
N PRO A 138 10.62 6.16 1.78
CA PRO A 138 9.72 7.03 2.52
C PRO A 138 8.69 6.21 3.31
N VAL A 139 8.33 6.74 4.48
CA VAL A 139 7.37 6.11 5.39
C VAL A 139 6.18 7.02 5.63
N LEU A 140 4.98 6.45 5.63
CA LEU A 140 3.76 7.07 6.10
C LEU A 140 3.06 6.18 7.13
N TYR A 141 2.40 6.82 8.05
CA TYR A 141 1.55 6.21 9.06
C TYR A 141 0.09 6.48 8.68
N ALA A 142 -0.75 5.43 8.70
CA ALA A 142 -2.09 5.55 8.14
C ALA A 142 -3.15 4.75 8.89
N SER A 143 -4.39 5.17 8.70
CA SER A 143 -5.57 4.34 8.89
C SER A 143 -6.39 4.37 7.60
N GLY A 144 -6.28 3.31 6.80
CA GLY A 144 -7.06 3.18 5.58
C GLY A 144 -8.57 3.14 5.85
N ARG A 145 -8.98 2.59 7.00
CA ARG A 145 -10.37 2.58 7.45
C ARG A 145 -10.88 3.97 7.78
N SER A 146 -10.11 4.76 8.51
CA SER A 146 -10.47 6.13 8.89
C SER A 146 -10.20 7.15 7.79
N GLY A 147 -9.40 6.80 6.77
CA GLY A 147 -9.17 7.63 5.58
C GLY A 147 -8.14 8.72 5.77
N TRP A 148 -7.06 8.47 6.50
CA TRP A 148 -5.97 9.42 6.70
C TRP A 148 -4.59 8.76 6.57
N ALA A 149 -3.60 9.56 6.22
CA ALA A 149 -2.17 9.23 6.26
C ALA A 149 -1.36 10.44 6.72
N ASP A 150 -0.27 10.20 7.43
CA ASP A 150 0.61 11.24 7.94
C ASP A 150 2.08 10.81 7.90
N LYS A 151 3.00 11.78 7.93
CA LYS A 151 4.45 11.53 8.02
C LYS A 151 4.90 11.16 9.43
N GLU A 152 4.10 11.49 10.44
CA GLU A 152 4.39 11.24 11.84
C GLU A 152 3.29 10.41 12.51
N VAL A 153 3.66 9.58 13.48
CA VAL A 153 2.72 8.72 14.23
C VAL A 153 1.62 9.56 14.90
N ASP A 154 2.00 10.72 15.44
CA ASP A 154 1.10 11.64 16.16
C ASP A 154 0.65 12.84 15.31
N GLY A 155 0.70 12.70 13.98
CA GLY A 155 0.32 13.76 13.06
C GLY A 155 -1.19 14.10 13.07
N PRO A 156 -1.62 15.10 12.30
CA PRO A 156 -2.98 15.67 12.38
C PRO A 156 -4.11 14.72 11.92
N ARG A 157 -3.81 13.64 11.20
CA ARG A 157 -4.77 12.57 10.81
C ARG A 157 -6.00 13.08 10.05
N GLU A 158 -5.80 14.00 9.10
CA GLU A 158 -6.91 14.68 8.42
C GLU A 158 -7.46 13.91 7.22
N ASN A 159 -6.58 13.50 6.29
CA ASN A 159 -6.95 12.90 5.01
C ASN A 159 -5.80 12.07 4.40
N LEU A 160 -6.01 11.55 3.18
CA LEU A 160 -5.01 10.77 2.44
C LEU A 160 -4.15 11.62 1.48
N ASN A 161 -4.25 12.94 1.51
CA ASN A 161 -3.46 13.81 0.64
C ASN A 161 -1.94 13.60 0.79
N PRO A 162 -1.38 13.41 2.01
CA PRO A 162 0.05 13.13 2.17
C PRO A 162 0.50 11.87 1.41
N LEU A 163 -0.34 10.84 1.34
CA LEU A 163 -0.04 9.63 0.57
C LEU A 163 -0.07 9.90 -0.94
N LEU A 164 -1.09 10.60 -1.43
CA LEU A 164 -1.22 10.92 -2.84
C LEU A 164 -0.08 11.83 -3.34
N ASP A 165 0.30 12.81 -2.53
CA ASP A 165 1.42 13.70 -2.82
C ASP A 165 2.74 12.93 -2.85
N LEU A 166 2.97 12.05 -1.88
CA LEU A 166 4.17 11.23 -1.82
C LEU A 166 4.28 10.28 -3.02
N ILE A 167 3.18 9.70 -3.48
CA ILE A 167 3.18 8.84 -4.67
C ILE A 167 3.69 9.62 -5.89
N ILE A 168 3.17 10.83 -6.13
CA ILE A 168 3.59 11.66 -7.28
C ILE A 168 5.06 12.05 -7.17
N ASP A 169 5.52 12.39 -5.97
CA ASP A 169 6.89 12.86 -5.74
C ASP A 169 7.92 11.72 -5.85
N HIS A 170 7.56 10.53 -5.40
CA HIS A 170 8.49 9.40 -5.28
C HIS A 170 8.47 8.45 -6.48
N VAL A 171 7.29 8.16 -7.02
CA VAL A 171 7.12 7.26 -8.16
C VAL A 171 7.27 8.06 -9.45
N LYS A 172 8.29 7.76 -10.21
CA LYS A 172 8.54 8.40 -11.53
C LYS A 172 8.32 7.35 -12.62
N PRO A 173 7.43 7.62 -13.59
CA PRO A 173 7.20 6.75 -14.73
C PRO A 173 8.41 6.64 -15.65
#